data_550d7b8181aaa328e038500d39f37ef9
#
_entry.id   550d7b8181aaa328e038500d39f37ef9
#
_cell.length_a   1.000
_cell.length_b   1.000
_cell.length_c   1.000
_cell.angle_alpha   90.00
_cell.angle_beta   90.00
_cell.angle_gamma   90.00
#
_symmetry.space_group_name_H-M   'P 1'
#
loop_
_entity.id
_entity.type
_entity.pdbx_description
1 polymer ?
#
loop_
_entity_poly.entity_id
_entity_poly.type
_entity_poly.pdbx_seq_one_letter_code
_entity_poly.pdbx_strand_id
1 'polypeptide(L)'
;MKIAIAGGSIAGLACALTLTCTGHDVHVYERSAGPLRGRGGGVVVLRQMLRFLEQHGHRTRAMLAVPTHRRRWIDIDGNVTRDDPELLPFSSWDAVYRSLCSMLPPASLHHGRSVASVAEDADGVEIRFDDGAAPVRADILIAADGTGSRLRSALFPGNASSYAGYIAWRGVVSENAFNRVEVADLIENMTLYRSDAELFMTFLIPALNGSLDTGMRRFNWLWYRNEPDESSIGAFLTGRDGHRHHASVPPGELSEQSLAYLHRAALDGLPRALSQLVAATHAPFLQAISDALSPSFAKGRIALVGDAACTLRPHTGSGTSKSADDAVSLAEALATISGKDVVQVLDRWAAMRRGAVAPLLLKGPRLAQSFGLGYPST
;
A
#
# COMPACT_ATOMS: atom_id res chain seq x y z
N MET A 1 -9.37 -25.65 -8.61
CA MET A 1 -10.42 -24.66 -8.95
C MET A 1 -9.82 -23.63 -9.88
N LYS A 2 -10.66 -23.01 -10.71
CA LYS A 2 -10.30 -21.82 -11.48
C LYS A 2 -10.59 -20.58 -10.66
N ILE A 3 -9.58 -19.77 -10.39
CA ILE A 3 -9.66 -18.60 -9.51
C ILE A 3 -9.30 -17.34 -10.29
N ALA A 4 -10.21 -16.38 -10.30
CA ALA A 4 -9.95 -15.06 -10.83
C ALA A 4 -9.58 -14.09 -9.70
N ILE A 5 -8.61 -13.20 -9.95
CA ILE A 5 -8.20 -12.15 -9.00
C ILE A 5 -8.30 -10.79 -9.69
N ALA A 6 -9.08 -9.90 -9.12
CA ALA A 6 -9.20 -8.52 -9.58
C ALA A 6 -8.21 -7.61 -8.84
N GLY A 7 -7.15 -7.18 -9.54
CA GLY A 7 -6.08 -6.33 -9.03
C GLY A 7 -4.74 -7.04 -8.89
N GLY A 8 -3.74 -6.55 -9.62
CA GLY A 8 -2.38 -7.09 -9.70
C GLY A 8 -1.37 -6.39 -8.77
N SER A 9 -1.81 -5.86 -7.63
CA SER A 9 -0.95 -5.30 -6.59
C SER A 9 -0.51 -6.37 -5.57
N ILE A 10 0.18 -5.98 -4.51
CA ILE A 10 0.78 -6.90 -3.52
C ILE A 10 -0.23 -7.94 -3.00
N ALA A 11 -1.45 -7.53 -2.65
CA ALA A 11 -2.44 -8.47 -2.12
C ALA A 11 -2.90 -9.51 -3.17
N GLY A 12 -3.20 -9.06 -4.39
CA GLY A 12 -3.59 -9.97 -5.47
C GLY A 12 -2.48 -10.91 -5.90
N LEU A 13 -1.24 -10.41 -6.01
CA LEU A 13 -0.08 -11.24 -6.34
C LEU A 13 0.26 -12.24 -5.23
N ALA A 14 0.13 -11.85 -3.96
CA ALA A 14 0.33 -12.78 -2.84
C ALA A 14 -0.70 -13.92 -2.87
N CYS A 15 -1.98 -13.59 -3.10
CA CYS A 15 -3.02 -14.61 -3.28
C CYS A 15 -2.74 -15.50 -4.50
N ALA A 16 -2.36 -14.89 -5.64
CA ALA A 16 -2.05 -15.63 -6.85
C ALA A 16 -0.92 -16.64 -6.60
N LEU A 17 0.16 -16.18 -5.99
CA LEU A 17 1.32 -17.02 -5.71
C LEU A 17 0.95 -18.20 -4.79
N THR A 18 0.31 -17.93 -3.65
CA THR A 18 -0.05 -18.98 -2.70
C THR A 18 -1.01 -19.99 -3.30
N LEU A 19 -2.04 -19.53 -4.02
CA LEU A 19 -3.05 -20.39 -4.60
C LEU A 19 -2.53 -21.19 -5.79
N THR A 20 -1.61 -20.64 -6.58
CA THR A 20 -0.91 -21.41 -7.63
C THR A 20 -0.06 -22.53 -7.01
N CYS A 21 0.67 -22.24 -5.92
CA CYS A 21 1.46 -23.24 -5.20
C CYS A 21 0.61 -24.36 -4.58
N THR A 22 -0.68 -24.11 -4.31
CA THR A 22 -1.63 -25.13 -3.82
C THR A 22 -2.42 -25.83 -4.94
N GLY A 23 -2.02 -25.63 -6.20
CA GLY A 23 -2.54 -26.38 -7.35
C GLY A 23 -3.83 -25.83 -7.97
N HIS A 24 -4.15 -24.56 -7.71
CA HIS A 24 -5.27 -23.89 -8.36
C HIS A 24 -4.87 -23.26 -9.71
N ASP A 25 -5.82 -23.17 -10.64
CA ASP A 25 -5.69 -22.42 -11.90
C ASP A 25 -6.03 -20.94 -11.64
N VAL A 26 -5.01 -20.07 -11.58
CA VAL A 26 -5.13 -18.69 -11.09
C VAL A 26 -4.83 -17.67 -12.17
N HIS A 27 -5.75 -16.73 -12.36
CA HIS A 27 -5.62 -15.61 -13.30
C HIS A 27 -5.84 -14.26 -12.61
N VAL A 28 -4.84 -13.38 -12.72
CA VAL A 28 -4.87 -12.02 -12.16
C VAL A 28 -5.20 -11.02 -13.26
N TYR A 29 -6.18 -10.18 -13.05
CA TYR A 29 -6.63 -9.13 -13.97
C TYR A 29 -6.29 -7.75 -13.37
N GLU A 30 -5.35 -7.06 -14.01
CA GLU A 30 -4.86 -5.75 -13.59
C GLU A 30 -5.31 -4.67 -14.58
N ARG A 31 -5.94 -3.60 -14.08
CA ARG A 31 -6.46 -2.50 -14.90
C ARG A 31 -5.38 -1.71 -15.64
N SER A 32 -4.17 -1.61 -15.06
CA SER A 32 -3.07 -0.89 -15.70
C SER A 32 -2.60 -1.64 -16.95
N ALA A 33 -2.35 -0.90 -18.03
CA ALA A 33 -1.93 -1.46 -19.32
C ALA A 33 -0.56 -2.16 -19.29
N GLY A 34 0.23 -1.93 -18.25
CA GLY A 34 1.55 -2.53 -18.07
C GLY A 34 1.89 -2.77 -16.59
N PRO A 35 3.07 -3.35 -16.34
CA PRO A 35 3.54 -3.62 -14.98
C PRO A 35 3.54 -2.36 -14.11
N LEU A 36 3.22 -2.52 -12.82
CA LEU A 36 3.16 -1.43 -11.83
C LEU A 36 4.57 -1.04 -11.32
N ARG A 37 5.61 -1.20 -12.15
CA ARG A 37 7.01 -0.90 -11.79
C ARG A 37 7.20 0.58 -11.50
N GLY A 38 8.08 0.88 -10.54
CA GLY A 38 8.42 2.26 -10.16
C GLY A 38 7.34 2.99 -9.40
N ARG A 39 6.19 2.36 -9.12
CA ARG A 39 5.11 2.96 -8.34
C ARG A 39 5.33 2.81 -6.84
N GLY A 40 4.58 3.61 -6.09
CA GLY A 40 4.60 3.59 -4.63
C GLY A 40 5.87 4.19 -4.03
N GLY A 41 5.90 4.20 -2.71
CA GLY A 41 7.02 4.69 -1.91
C GLY A 41 7.66 3.57 -1.10
N GLY A 42 8.30 3.96 -0.01
CA GLY A 42 8.85 3.05 0.97
C GLY A 42 7.79 2.29 1.75
N VAL A 43 8.13 1.07 2.10
CA VAL A 43 7.32 0.18 2.95
C VAL A 43 8.21 -0.50 3.99
N VAL A 44 7.63 -0.75 5.15
CA VAL A 44 8.27 -1.65 6.13
C VAL A 44 8.00 -3.08 5.70
N VAL A 45 9.03 -3.90 5.62
CA VAL A 45 8.89 -5.32 5.32
C VAL A 45 8.94 -6.11 6.63
N LEU A 46 7.79 -6.25 7.28
CA LEU A 46 7.68 -6.97 8.54
C LEU A 46 7.93 -8.48 8.36
N ARG A 47 8.17 -9.16 9.48
CA ARG A 47 8.53 -10.59 9.49
C ARG A 47 7.56 -11.49 8.71
N GLN A 48 6.27 -11.19 8.73
CA GLN A 48 5.25 -11.97 8.01
C GLN A 48 5.48 -11.93 6.49
N MET A 49 5.68 -10.74 5.93
CA MET A 49 5.96 -10.60 4.50
C MET A 49 7.31 -11.22 4.12
N LEU A 50 8.34 -11.07 4.97
CA LEU A 50 9.64 -11.71 4.72
C LEU A 50 9.53 -13.23 4.69
N ARG A 51 8.88 -13.83 5.69
CA ARG A 51 8.63 -15.28 5.72
C ARG A 51 7.82 -15.74 4.52
N PHE A 52 6.79 -14.97 4.17
CA PHE A 52 5.98 -15.24 2.98
C PHE A 52 6.84 -15.34 1.72
N LEU A 53 7.70 -14.36 1.47
CA LEU A 53 8.58 -14.34 0.31
C LEU A 53 9.61 -15.48 0.33
N GLU A 54 10.20 -15.77 1.49
CA GLU A 54 11.15 -16.87 1.69
C GLU A 54 10.51 -18.24 1.42
N GLN A 55 9.31 -18.47 1.93
CA GLN A 55 8.55 -19.72 1.72
C GLN A 55 8.21 -19.99 0.25
N HIS A 56 8.07 -18.91 -0.54
CA HIS A 56 7.79 -19.01 -1.97
C HIS A 56 9.05 -18.92 -2.86
N GLY A 57 10.25 -19.07 -2.27
CA GLY A 57 11.50 -19.18 -3.03
C GLY A 57 12.24 -17.88 -3.29
N HIS A 58 11.83 -16.77 -2.69
CA HIS A 58 12.61 -15.54 -2.75
C HIS A 58 13.92 -15.70 -1.95
N ARG A 59 15.05 -15.55 -2.62
CA ARG A 59 16.37 -15.67 -1.97
C ARG A 59 16.70 -14.42 -1.17
N THR A 60 16.74 -14.57 0.15
CA THR A 60 17.34 -13.73 1.18
C THR A 60 16.77 -12.33 1.44
N ARG A 61 16.47 -12.11 2.71
CA ARG A 61 16.14 -10.84 3.36
C ARG A 61 17.11 -9.70 3.03
N ALA A 62 18.42 -10.03 2.92
CA ALA A 62 19.49 -9.08 2.68
C ALA A 62 19.43 -8.41 1.29
N MET A 63 18.65 -8.95 0.33
CA MET A 63 18.54 -8.41 -1.02
C MET A 63 17.30 -7.54 -1.25
N LEU A 64 16.41 -7.42 -0.28
CA LEU A 64 15.12 -6.76 -0.47
C LEU A 64 14.97 -5.45 0.30
N ALA A 65 15.72 -5.24 1.36
CA ALA A 65 15.49 -4.14 2.28
C ALA A 65 16.78 -3.51 2.80
N VAL A 66 16.76 -2.20 2.96
CA VAL A 66 17.81 -1.44 3.65
C VAL A 66 17.56 -1.55 5.15
N PRO A 67 18.55 -1.98 5.95
CA PRO A 67 18.41 -2.00 7.40
C PRO A 67 18.43 -0.56 7.95
N THR A 68 17.64 -0.32 8.98
CA THR A 68 17.69 0.89 9.79
C THR A 68 18.26 0.53 11.13
N HIS A 69 19.22 1.30 11.63
CA HIS A 69 19.88 1.02 12.90
C HIS A 69 19.30 1.82 14.06
N ARG A 70 18.76 3.00 13.77
CA ARG A 70 18.27 3.93 14.79
C ARG A 70 17.00 4.64 14.32
N ARG A 71 16.15 4.97 15.31
CA ARG A 71 15.02 5.90 15.15
C ARG A 71 15.41 7.21 15.81
N ARG A 72 15.58 8.26 15.01
CA ARG A 72 15.97 9.58 15.46
C ARG A 72 14.82 10.58 15.34
N TRP A 73 14.58 11.32 16.38
CA TRP A 73 13.72 12.47 16.38
C TRP A 73 14.58 13.73 16.34
N ILE A 74 14.24 14.67 15.50
CA ILE A 74 14.95 15.94 15.37
C ILE A 74 13.99 17.10 15.64
N ASP A 75 14.55 18.22 16.12
CA ASP A 75 13.85 19.50 16.24
C ASP A 75 13.90 20.31 14.92
N ILE A 76 13.34 21.52 14.90
CA ILE A 76 13.30 22.38 13.72
C ILE A 76 14.70 22.82 13.25
N ASP A 77 15.66 22.91 14.16
CA ASP A 77 17.05 23.26 13.84
C ASP A 77 17.85 22.05 13.33
N GLY A 78 17.26 20.85 13.37
CA GLY A 78 17.87 19.58 12.96
C GLY A 78 18.65 18.88 14.06
N ASN A 79 18.61 19.35 15.31
CA ASN A 79 19.27 18.68 16.43
C ASN A 79 18.52 17.43 16.83
N VAL A 80 19.26 16.37 17.15
CA VAL A 80 18.68 15.11 17.62
C VAL A 80 18.16 15.28 19.05
N THR A 81 16.84 15.16 19.23
CA THR A 81 16.16 15.27 20.52
C THR A 81 15.93 13.90 21.18
N ARG A 82 15.88 12.84 20.37
CA ARG A 82 15.75 11.46 20.84
C ARG A 82 16.37 10.50 19.83
N ASP A 83 17.09 9.51 20.31
CA ASP A 83 17.82 8.53 19.50
C ASP A 83 17.68 7.13 20.09
N ASP A 84 16.75 6.33 19.56
CA ASP A 84 16.46 4.98 20.02
C ASP A 84 17.08 3.94 19.09
N PRO A 85 17.60 2.81 19.59
CA PRO A 85 17.91 1.65 18.76
C PRO A 85 16.65 1.16 18.06
N GLU A 86 16.72 0.96 16.75
CA GLU A 86 15.61 0.42 15.97
C GLU A 86 16.15 -0.41 14.83
N LEU A 87 15.64 -1.63 14.70
CA LEU A 87 16.00 -2.50 13.58
C LEU A 87 14.76 -2.80 12.73
N LEU A 88 14.48 -1.89 11.79
CA LEU A 88 13.41 -2.06 10.80
C LEU A 88 13.99 -2.22 9.40
N PRO A 89 13.58 -3.25 8.66
CA PRO A 89 13.94 -3.39 7.25
C PRO A 89 12.99 -2.56 6.39
N PHE A 90 13.53 -1.55 5.71
CA PHE A 90 12.77 -0.73 4.77
C PHE A 90 13.04 -1.15 3.33
N SER A 91 11.98 -1.36 2.58
CA SER A 91 12.02 -1.65 1.15
C SER A 91 11.19 -0.64 0.37
N SER A 92 11.16 -0.78 -0.94
CA SER A 92 10.18 -0.08 -1.76
C SER A 92 9.01 -1.00 -2.06
N TRP A 93 7.84 -0.41 -2.24
CA TRP A 93 6.67 -1.13 -2.74
C TRP A 93 7.00 -1.85 -4.06
N ASP A 94 7.74 -1.17 -4.96
CA ASP A 94 8.19 -1.71 -6.24
C ASP A 94 9.08 -2.96 -6.10
N ALA A 95 10.00 -2.98 -5.12
CA ALA A 95 10.87 -4.14 -4.90
C ALA A 95 10.05 -5.37 -4.45
N VAL A 96 9.10 -5.17 -3.53
CA VAL A 96 8.17 -6.23 -3.09
C VAL A 96 7.30 -6.70 -4.26
N TYR A 97 6.74 -5.77 -5.03
CA TYR A 97 5.92 -6.07 -6.21
C TYR A 97 6.70 -6.90 -7.24
N ARG A 98 7.91 -6.48 -7.61
CA ARG A 98 8.75 -7.22 -8.57
C ARG A 98 9.11 -8.61 -8.08
N SER A 99 9.39 -8.75 -6.79
CA SER A 99 9.66 -10.06 -6.18
C SER A 99 8.47 -11.00 -6.34
N LEU A 100 7.25 -10.54 -6.05
CA LEU A 100 6.04 -11.33 -6.22
C LEU A 100 5.79 -11.69 -7.69
N CYS A 101 5.93 -10.72 -8.60
CA CYS A 101 5.76 -10.96 -10.03
C CYS A 101 6.75 -11.99 -10.59
N SER A 102 8.01 -11.98 -10.12
CA SER A 102 9.05 -12.90 -10.61
C SER A 102 8.81 -14.35 -10.23
N MET A 103 7.97 -14.61 -9.25
CA MET A 103 7.63 -15.95 -8.78
C MET A 103 6.35 -16.51 -9.41
N LEU A 104 5.63 -15.70 -10.18
CA LEU A 104 4.39 -16.11 -10.86
C LEU A 104 4.64 -16.48 -12.32
N PRO A 105 3.89 -17.45 -12.88
CA PRO A 105 3.89 -17.71 -14.30
C PRO A 105 3.45 -16.44 -15.08
N PRO A 106 4.18 -15.99 -16.10
CA PRO A 106 3.80 -14.78 -16.86
C PRO A 106 2.39 -14.85 -17.45
N ALA A 107 1.94 -16.03 -17.85
CA ALA A 107 0.61 -16.25 -18.44
C ALA A 107 -0.56 -16.05 -17.44
N SER A 108 -0.30 -16.01 -16.13
CA SER A 108 -1.33 -15.79 -15.13
C SER A 108 -1.66 -14.33 -14.88
N LEU A 109 -0.88 -13.38 -15.41
CA LEU A 109 -1.04 -11.95 -15.18
C LEU A 109 -1.50 -11.23 -16.45
N HIS A 110 -2.74 -10.73 -16.43
CA HIS A 110 -3.40 -10.06 -17.54
C HIS A 110 -3.48 -8.55 -17.28
N HIS A 111 -2.65 -7.79 -17.97
CA HIS A 111 -2.64 -6.32 -17.90
C HIS A 111 -3.71 -5.69 -18.81
N GLY A 112 -4.12 -4.44 -18.51
CA GLY A 112 -5.15 -3.70 -19.24
C GLY A 112 -6.56 -4.26 -19.05
N ARG A 113 -6.78 -5.07 -18.02
CA ARG A 113 -8.04 -5.75 -17.73
C ARG A 113 -8.68 -5.24 -16.45
N SER A 114 -9.50 -4.22 -16.57
CA SER A 114 -10.30 -3.68 -15.46
C SER A 114 -11.62 -4.43 -15.33
N VAL A 115 -11.89 -4.98 -14.14
CA VAL A 115 -13.17 -5.65 -13.87
C VAL A 115 -14.28 -4.59 -13.80
N ALA A 116 -15.25 -4.69 -14.70
CA ALA A 116 -16.41 -3.80 -14.79
C ALA A 116 -17.56 -4.24 -13.89
N SER A 117 -17.93 -5.52 -13.99
CA SER A 117 -19.02 -6.12 -13.22
C SER A 117 -18.82 -7.60 -13.02
N VAL A 118 -19.53 -8.14 -12.04
CA VAL A 118 -19.52 -9.55 -11.69
C VAL A 118 -20.96 -10.03 -11.53
N ALA A 119 -21.22 -11.27 -11.96
CA ALA A 119 -22.48 -11.96 -11.74
C ALA A 119 -22.18 -13.36 -11.19
N GLU A 120 -22.90 -13.77 -10.16
CA GLU A 120 -22.71 -15.05 -9.47
C GLU A 120 -23.94 -15.95 -9.71
N ASP A 121 -23.67 -17.23 -9.89
CA ASP A 121 -24.67 -18.29 -9.88
C ASP A 121 -24.24 -19.49 -9.03
N ALA A 122 -24.98 -20.59 -9.09
CA ALA A 122 -24.72 -21.80 -8.30
C ALA A 122 -23.33 -22.41 -8.61
N ASP A 123 -22.84 -22.25 -9.85
CA ASP A 123 -21.66 -22.96 -10.35
C ASP A 123 -20.38 -22.08 -10.38
N GLY A 124 -20.51 -20.75 -10.27
CA GLY A 124 -19.32 -19.87 -10.31
C GLY A 124 -19.65 -18.38 -10.43
N VAL A 125 -18.62 -17.61 -10.83
CA VAL A 125 -18.67 -16.17 -11.02
C VAL A 125 -18.33 -15.83 -12.46
N GLU A 126 -19.19 -15.08 -13.15
CA GLU A 126 -18.88 -14.45 -14.43
C GLU A 126 -18.30 -13.06 -14.21
N ILE A 127 -17.17 -12.78 -14.83
CA ILE A 127 -16.42 -11.53 -14.70
C ILE A 127 -16.42 -10.84 -16.05
N ARG A 128 -16.90 -9.59 -16.09
CA ARG A 128 -16.92 -8.72 -17.27
C ARG A 128 -15.92 -7.59 -17.12
N PHE A 129 -15.32 -7.16 -18.22
CA PHE A 129 -14.24 -6.17 -18.25
C PHE A 129 -14.71 -4.87 -18.91
N ASP A 130 -14.08 -3.74 -18.51
CA ASP A 130 -14.39 -2.40 -19.08
C ASP A 130 -13.97 -2.27 -20.56
N ASP A 131 -13.06 -3.11 -21.05
CA ASP A 131 -12.54 -3.12 -22.43
C ASP A 131 -13.44 -3.84 -23.44
N GLY A 132 -14.58 -4.37 -22.99
CA GLY A 132 -15.52 -5.12 -23.84
C GLY A 132 -15.03 -6.51 -24.24
N ALA A 133 -13.92 -7.01 -23.70
CA ALA A 133 -13.46 -8.37 -23.95
C ALA A 133 -14.48 -9.42 -23.47
N ALA A 134 -14.37 -10.62 -24.04
CA ALA A 134 -15.25 -11.74 -23.66
C ALA A 134 -15.23 -11.98 -22.12
N PRO A 135 -16.39 -12.19 -21.50
CA PRO A 135 -16.48 -12.53 -20.11
C PRO A 135 -15.66 -13.77 -19.76
N VAL A 136 -15.13 -13.80 -18.55
CA VAL A 136 -14.40 -14.94 -18.00
C VAL A 136 -15.22 -15.56 -16.88
N ARG A 137 -15.24 -16.89 -16.84
CA ARG A 137 -15.87 -17.65 -15.76
C ARG A 137 -14.82 -18.27 -14.85
N ALA A 138 -15.06 -18.20 -13.55
CA ALA A 138 -14.22 -18.77 -12.51
C ALA A 138 -15.11 -19.42 -11.41
N ASP A 139 -14.53 -20.31 -10.61
CA ASP A 139 -15.21 -20.90 -9.46
C ASP A 139 -15.38 -19.88 -8.33
N ILE A 140 -14.38 -19.01 -8.15
CA ILE A 140 -14.38 -17.88 -7.19
C ILE A 140 -13.69 -16.67 -7.78
N LEU A 141 -14.04 -15.49 -7.25
CA LEU A 141 -13.35 -14.22 -7.51
C LEU A 141 -12.72 -13.70 -6.21
N ILE A 142 -11.47 -13.26 -6.29
CA ILE A 142 -10.78 -12.55 -5.22
C ILE A 142 -10.69 -11.08 -5.62
N ALA A 143 -11.35 -10.21 -4.87
CA ALA A 143 -11.29 -8.76 -5.03
C ALA A 143 -10.09 -8.21 -4.27
N ALA A 144 -9.05 -7.81 -5.00
CA ALA A 144 -7.81 -7.20 -4.54
C ALA A 144 -7.60 -5.81 -5.17
N ASP A 145 -8.69 -5.11 -5.52
CA ASP A 145 -8.74 -3.88 -6.30
C ASP A 145 -8.47 -2.59 -5.48
N GLY A 146 -7.97 -2.75 -4.25
CA GLY A 146 -7.35 -1.71 -3.43
C GLY A 146 -8.34 -0.84 -2.65
N THR A 147 -7.86 0.28 -2.12
CA THR A 147 -8.60 1.19 -1.20
C THR A 147 -9.93 1.67 -1.79
N GLY A 148 -9.95 2.06 -3.07
CA GLY A 148 -11.15 2.47 -3.80
C GLY A 148 -11.91 1.32 -4.45
N SER A 149 -11.98 0.15 -3.83
CA SER A 149 -12.56 -1.07 -4.38
C SER A 149 -13.98 -0.87 -4.93
N ARG A 150 -14.12 -1.01 -6.23
CA ARG A 150 -15.42 -1.02 -6.93
C ARG A 150 -16.22 -2.26 -6.55
N LEU A 151 -15.54 -3.39 -6.39
CA LEU A 151 -16.17 -4.65 -6.00
C LEU A 151 -16.72 -4.59 -4.58
N ARG A 152 -15.97 -4.03 -3.60
CA ARG A 152 -16.52 -3.81 -2.25
C ARG A 152 -17.78 -2.94 -2.30
N SER A 153 -17.73 -1.83 -3.04
CA SER A 153 -18.88 -0.91 -3.15
C SER A 153 -20.11 -1.57 -3.80
N ALA A 154 -19.90 -2.44 -4.78
CA ALA A 154 -20.97 -3.19 -5.42
C ALA A 154 -21.56 -4.28 -4.50
N LEU A 155 -20.69 -4.99 -3.76
CA LEU A 155 -21.12 -6.05 -2.84
C LEU A 155 -21.81 -5.50 -1.59
N PHE A 156 -21.35 -4.35 -1.10
CA PHE A 156 -21.80 -3.73 0.15
C PHE A 156 -22.11 -2.24 -0.06
N PRO A 157 -23.25 -1.93 -0.73
CA PRO A 157 -23.68 -0.54 -0.95
C PRO A 157 -23.75 0.23 0.37
N GLY A 158 -23.28 1.48 0.36
CA GLY A 158 -23.22 2.34 1.55
C GLY A 158 -21.98 2.15 2.43
N ASN A 159 -21.12 1.16 2.15
CA ASN A 159 -19.84 1.00 2.84
C ASN A 159 -18.73 1.82 2.15
N ALA A 160 -18.76 3.13 2.36
CA ALA A 160 -17.72 4.03 1.87
C ALA A 160 -16.53 4.08 2.83
N SER A 161 -15.34 4.43 2.30
CA SER A 161 -14.21 4.79 3.13
C SER A 161 -14.45 6.15 3.80
N SER A 162 -14.02 6.30 5.04
CA SER A 162 -14.08 7.57 5.77
C SER A 162 -12.70 8.25 5.74
N TYR A 163 -12.68 9.54 5.40
CA TYR A 163 -11.46 10.34 5.46
C TYR A 163 -11.02 10.54 6.91
N ALA A 164 -9.71 10.46 7.16
CA ALA A 164 -9.16 10.47 8.51
C ALA A 164 -8.77 11.86 9.03
N GLY A 165 -9.00 12.94 8.26
CA GLY A 165 -8.70 14.33 8.65
C GLY A 165 -7.28 14.78 8.35
N TYR A 166 -6.48 14.00 7.62
CA TYR A 166 -5.11 14.35 7.24
C TYR A 166 -4.67 13.69 5.94
N ILE A 167 -3.68 14.30 5.31
CA ILE A 167 -3.06 13.87 4.06
C ILE A 167 -1.62 13.41 4.30
N ALA A 168 -1.07 12.67 3.37
CA ALA A 168 0.34 12.36 3.28
C ALA A 168 0.92 12.88 1.96
N TRP A 169 1.80 13.86 2.03
CA TRP A 169 2.74 14.15 0.96
C TRP A 169 3.84 13.12 0.97
N ARG A 170 4.24 12.66 -0.18
CA ARG A 170 5.22 11.57 -0.29
C ARG A 170 6.17 11.82 -1.45
N GLY A 171 7.39 11.33 -1.29
CA GLY A 171 8.36 11.39 -2.37
C GLY A 171 9.48 10.40 -2.20
N VAL A 172 10.16 10.18 -3.30
CA VAL A 172 11.36 9.36 -3.36
C VAL A 172 12.42 10.12 -4.14
N VAL A 173 13.60 10.24 -3.55
CA VAL A 173 14.73 10.97 -4.14
C VAL A 173 16.01 10.12 -4.05
N SER A 174 16.86 10.19 -5.06
CA SER A 174 18.10 9.42 -5.08
C SER A 174 19.07 9.87 -3.99
N GLU A 175 19.75 8.94 -3.32
CA GLU A 175 20.78 9.20 -2.32
C GLU A 175 21.92 10.07 -2.90
N ASN A 176 22.27 9.87 -4.18
CA ASN A 176 23.33 10.63 -4.85
C ASN A 176 22.91 12.05 -5.30
N ALA A 177 21.65 12.45 -5.09
CA ALA A 177 21.22 13.84 -5.31
C ALA A 177 21.80 14.80 -4.25
N PHE A 178 22.38 14.26 -3.18
CA PHE A 178 22.91 15.03 -2.05
C PHE A 178 24.39 14.76 -1.82
N ASN A 179 25.09 15.76 -1.31
CA ASN A 179 26.40 15.53 -0.70
C ASN A 179 26.19 14.69 0.56
N ARG A 180 26.98 13.60 0.72
CA ARG A 180 26.88 12.71 1.87
C ARG A 180 27.02 13.40 3.22
N VAL A 181 27.79 14.49 3.28
CA VAL A 181 27.96 15.28 4.51
C VAL A 181 26.65 15.98 4.90
N GLU A 182 25.88 16.46 3.92
CA GLU A 182 24.62 17.16 4.18
C GLU A 182 23.49 16.25 4.68
N VAL A 183 23.55 14.97 4.34
CA VAL A 183 22.52 13.99 4.70
C VAL A 183 23.06 12.86 5.61
N ALA A 184 24.26 13.02 6.16
CA ALA A 184 24.93 11.99 6.96
C ALA A 184 24.05 11.46 8.10
N ASP A 185 23.32 12.35 8.77
CA ASP A 185 22.44 12.00 9.89
C ASP A 185 21.16 11.26 9.46
N LEU A 186 20.80 11.33 8.19
CA LEU A 186 19.65 10.63 7.62
C LEU A 186 20.01 9.22 7.11
N ILE A 187 21.30 8.98 6.83
CA ILE A 187 21.78 7.70 6.29
C ILE A 187 21.65 6.61 7.35
N GLU A 188 21.04 5.46 6.97
CA GLU A 188 20.84 4.28 7.83
C GLU A 188 19.99 4.51 9.08
N ASN A 189 19.33 5.66 9.16
CA ASN A 189 18.42 6.01 10.23
C ASN A 189 16.99 6.18 9.70
N MET A 190 16.02 5.91 10.56
CA MET A 190 14.66 6.41 10.40
C MET A 190 14.57 7.75 11.12
N THR A 191 14.58 8.84 10.38
CA THR A 191 14.53 10.19 10.96
C THR A 191 13.10 10.71 10.95
N LEU A 192 12.66 11.24 12.09
CA LEU A 192 11.33 11.80 12.31
C LEU A 192 11.45 13.24 12.79
N TYR A 193 10.57 14.08 12.25
CA TYR A 193 10.31 15.43 12.74
C TYR A 193 8.82 15.56 13.03
N ARG A 194 8.48 16.20 14.13
CA ARG A 194 7.09 16.43 14.54
C ARG A 194 6.90 17.89 14.97
N SER A 195 5.79 18.48 14.49
CA SER A 195 5.17 19.67 15.06
C SER A 195 3.75 19.35 15.52
N ASP A 196 2.97 20.35 15.96
CA ASP A 196 1.66 20.14 16.59
C ASP A 196 0.62 19.41 15.70
N ALA A 197 0.74 19.55 14.37
CA ALA A 197 -0.24 19.02 13.42
C ALA A 197 0.41 18.24 12.27
N GLU A 198 1.68 17.88 12.41
CA GLU A 198 2.47 17.30 11.33
C GLU A 198 3.44 16.24 11.83
N LEU A 199 3.66 15.25 11.00
CA LEU A 199 4.71 14.25 11.20
C LEU A 199 5.44 14.00 9.88
N PHE A 200 6.72 14.34 9.83
CA PHE A 200 7.60 13.96 8.73
C PHE A 200 8.43 12.73 9.13
N MET A 201 8.61 11.80 8.21
CA MET A 201 9.52 10.68 8.38
C MET A 201 10.28 10.39 7.09
N THR A 202 11.56 10.04 7.24
CA THR A 202 12.40 9.59 6.11
C THR A 202 13.27 8.42 6.49
N PHE A 203 13.55 7.58 5.49
CA PHE A 203 14.43 6.41 5.59
C PHE A 203 14.90 5.98 4.21
N LEU A 204 16.00 5.25 4.15
CA LEU A 204 16.52 4.70 2.90
C LEU A 204 15.76 3.45 2.45
N ILE A 205 15.59 3.34 1.14
CA ILE A 205 15.01 2.19 0.44
C ILE A 205 15.92 1.76 -0.72
N PRO A 206 15.79 0.54 -1.25
CA PRO A 206 16.58 0.08 -2.40
C PRO A 206 16.47 1.00 -3.62
N ALA A 207 17.48 1.00 -4.46
CA ALA A 207 17.46 1.61 -5.78
C ALA A 207 16.35 1.02 -6.67
N LEU A 208 16.04 1.66 -7.81
CA LEU A 208 15.05 1.13 -8.76
C LEU A 208 15.45 -0.23 -9.34
N ASN A 209 16.75 -0.48 -9.53
CA ASN A 209 17.27 -1.78 -9.97
C ASN A 209 17.37 -2.82 -8.84
N GLY A 210 17.03 -2.43 -7.59
CA GLY A 210 17.12 -3.27 -6.40
C GLY A 210 18.46 -3.20 -5.66
N SER A 211 19.46 -2.41 -6.14
CA SER A 211 20.73 -2.26 -5.42
C SER A 211 20.53 -1.66 -4.02
N LEU A 212 21.30 -2.18 -3.07
CA LEU A 212 21.42 -1.70 -1.69
C LEU A 212 22.74 -0.95 -1.46
N ASP A 213 23.56 -0.80 -2.50
CA ASP A 213 24.87 -0.17 -2.42
C ASP A 213 24.74 1.29 -1.99
N THR A 214 25.63 1.72 -1.14
CA THR A 214 25.74 3.11 -0.67
C THR A 214 25.89 4.06 -1.84
N GLY A 215 25.09 5.12 -1.87
CA GLY A 215 25.03 6.10 -2.95
C GLY A 215 24.09 5.72 -4.10
N MET A 216 23.65 4.46 -4.18
CA MET A 216 22.67 4.00 -5.18
C MET A 216 21.25 3.96 -4.63
N ARG A 217 21.09 3.95 -3.32
CA ARG A 217 19.82 3.88 -2.62
C ARG A 217 18.98 5.13 -2.82
N ARG A 218 17.77 5.15 -2.30
CA ARG A 218 16.86 6.27 -2.39
C ARG A 218 16.33 6.63 -1.01
N PHE A 219 16.26 7.91 -0.69
CA PHE A 219 15.47 8.40 0.42
C PHE A 219 14.00 8.32 0.05
N ASN A 220 13.21 7.65 0.86
CA ASN A 220 11.77 7.74 0.87
C ASN A 220 11.35 8.68 1.99
N TRP A 221 10.46 9.62 1.72
CA TRP A 221 9.90 10.48 2.73
C TRP A 221 8.39 10.52 2.67
N LEU A 222 7.78 10.72 3.85
CA LEU A 222 6.36 10.88 4.07
C LEU A 222 6.17 12.07 4.99
N TRP A 223 5.27 12.97 4.64
CA TRP A 223 4.91 14.12 5.44
C TRP A 223 3.41 14.14 5.66
N TYR A 224 2.98 13.70 6.83
CA TYR A 224 1.59 13.76 7.25
C TYR A 224 1.26 15.14 7.76
N ARG A 225 0.15 15.70 7.28
CA ARG A 225 -0.35 17.01 7.68
C ARG A 225 -1.86 16.96 7.89
N ASN A 226 -2.34 17.57 8.96
CA ASN A 226 -3.77 17.73 9.16
C ASN A 226 -4.35 18.63 8.07
N GLU A 227 -5.45 18.17 7.48
CA GLU A 227 -6.20 18.88 6.46
C GLU A 227 -7.69 18.56 6.66
N PRO A 228 -8.33 19.22 7.65
CA PRO A 228 -9.71 18.92 8.01
C PRO A 228 -10.74 19.50 7.02
N ASP A 229 -10.33 20.45 6.18
CA ASP A 229 -11.21 21.11 5.21
C ASP A 229 -11.36 20.29 3.93
N GLU A 230 -12.59 19.81 3.65
CA GLU A 230 -12.90 19.02 2.46
C GLU A 230 -12.70 19.79 1.14
N SER A 231 -12.80 21.13 1.15
CA SER A 231 -12.57 21.93 -0.04
C SER A 231 -11.09 21.95 -0.44
N SER A 232 -10.20 22.13 0.52
CA SER A 232 -8.75 22.06 0.34
C SER A 232 -8.31 20.69 -0.15
N ILE A 233 -8.88 19.60 0.41
CA ILE A 233 -8.60 18.24 -0.06
C ILE A 233 -9.02 18.07 -1.51
N GLY A 234 -10.17 18.60 -1.91
CA GLY A 234 -10.63 18.58 -3.29
C GLY A 234 -9.64 19.22 -4.25
N ALA A 235 -9.07 20.35 -3.87
CA ALA A 235 -8.03 21.04 -4.65
C ALA A 235 -6.74 20.21 -4.75
N PHE A 236 -6.26 19.64 -3.62
CA PHE A 236 -5.07 18.81 -3.60
C PHE A 236 -5.21 17.50 -4.37
N LEU A 237 -6.41 16.93 -4.41
CA LEU A 237 -6.70 15.71 -5.18
C LEU A 237 -6.98 15.97 -6.66
N THR A 238 -6.95 17.22 -7.12
CA THR A 238 -7.04 17.57 -8.53
C THR A 238 -5.66 17.59 -9.16
N GLY A 239 -5.45 16.71 -10.13
CA GLY A 239 -4.20 16.59 -10.87
C GLY A 239 -3.97 17.74 -11.85
N ARG A 240 -2.78 17.79 -12.45
CA ARG A 240 -2.38 18.82 -13.42
C ARG A 240 -3.21 18.82 -14.70
N ASP A 241 -3.87 17.71 -15.02
CA ASP A 241 -4.79 17.55 -16.14
C ASP A 241 -6.24 17.97 -15.80
N GLY A 242 -6.48 18.43 -14.57
CA GLY A 242 -7.79 18.77 -14.05
C GLY A 242 -8.63 17.56 -13.60
N HIS A 243 -8.11 16.34 -13.72
CA HIS A 243 -8.79 15.14 -13.23
C HIS A 243 -8.80 15.11 -11.70
N ARG A 244 -9.99 14.92 -11.11
CA ARG A 244 -10.12 14.74 -9.66
C ARG A 244 -9.94 13.29 -9.27
N HIS A 245 -8.83 12.98 -8.63
CA HIS A 245 -8.55 11.65 -8.07
C HIS A 245 -9.40 11.38 -6.83
N HIS A 246 -9.70 10.11 -6.60
CA HIS A 246 -10.54 9.71 -5.48
C HIS A 246 -9.82 9.83 -4.11
N ALA A 247 -8.58 9.39 -4.02
CA ALA A 247 -7.85 9.32 -2.75
C ALA A 247 -6.34 9.58 -2.87
N SER A 248 -5.77 9.59 -4.06
CA SER A 248 -4.33 9.73 -4.27
C SER A 248 -4.05 10.30 -5.64
N VAL A 249 -3.19 11.32 -5.69
CA VAL A 249 -2.63 11.85 -6.94
C VAL A 249 -1.30 11.14 -7.18
N PRO A 250 -1.13 10.44 -8.31
CA PRO A 250 0.10 9.69 -8.59
C PRO A 250 1.35 10.56 -8.74
N PRO A 251 2.56 9.96 -8.67
CA PRO A 251 3.80 10.68 -8.92
C PRO A 251 3.82 11.38 -10.27
N GLY A 252 4.17 12.68 -10.26
CA GLY A 252 4.27 13.51 -11.44
C GLY A 252 2.93 14.08 -11.96
N GLU A 253 1.82 13.81 -11.27
CA GLU A 253 0.48 14.28 -11.66
C GLU A 253 -0.05 15.41 -10.75
N LEU A 254 0.70 15.85 -9.74
CA LEU A 254 0.30 16.99 -8.92
C LEU A 254 0.14 18.26 -9.75
N SER A 255 -0.88 19.06 -9.44
CA SER A 255 -1.05 20.38 -10.04
C SER A 255 0.11 21.32 -9.65
N GLU A 256 0.37 22.34 -10.48
CA GLU A 256 1.39 23.37 -10.17
C GLU A 256 1.11 24.06 -8.83
N GLN A 257 -0.18 24.32 -8.55
CA GLN A 257 -0.60 24.92 -7.28
C GLN A 257 -0.26 24.02 -6.09
N SER A 258 -0.51 22.72 -6.19
CA SER A 258 -0.18 21.74 -5.15
C SER A 258 1.32 21.60 -4.95
N LEU A 259 2.10 21.64 -6.03
CA LEU A 259 3.57 21.63 -5.97
C LEU A 259 4.13 22.90 -5.31
N ALA A 260 3.63 24.07 -5.71
CA ALA A 260 4.05 25.36 -5.11
C ALA A 260 3.71 25.40 -3.62
N TYR A 261 2.52 24.92 -3.23
CA TYR A 261 2.13 24.81 -1.83
C TYR A 261 3.08 23.87 -1.05
N LEU A 262 3.35 22.67 -1.58
CA LEU A 262 4.24 21.69 -0.96
C LEU A 262 5.64 22.28 -0.71
N HIS A 263 6.23 22.90 -1.74
CA HIS A 263 7.57 23.48 -1.64
C HIS A 263 7.63 24.65 -0.64
N ARG A 264 6.63 25.54 -0.67
CA ARG A 264 6.55 26.66 0.27
C ARG A 264 6.41 26.16 1.69
N ALA A 265 5.46 25.24 1.93
CA ALA A 265 5.24 24.68 3.25
C ALA A 265 6.48 23.93 3.79
N ALA A 266 7.23 23.25 2.91
CA ALA A 266 8.47 22.57 3.30
C ALA A 266 9.60 23.56 3.66
N LEU A 267 9.70 24.68 2.93
CA LEU A 267 10.69 25.71 3.20
C LEU A 267 10.42 26.42 4.53
N ASP A 268 9.14 26.67 4.82
CA ASP A 268 8.73 27.46 5.99
C ASP A 268 8.62 26.61 7.28
N GLY A 269 8.35 25.30 7.18
CA GLY A 269 7.97 24.47 8.33
C GLY A 269 8.85 23.24 8.62
N LEU A 270 9.82 22.90 7.76
CA LEU A 270 10.64 21.71 7.97
C LEU A 270 12.10 22.06 8.31
N PRO A 271 12.77 21.20 9.12
CA PRO A 271 14.23 21.23 9.25
C PRO A 271 14.90 21.24 7.87
N ARG A 272 16.02 21.97 7.74
CA ARG A 272 16.70 22.20 6.46
C ARG A 272 16.95 20.92 5.66
N ALA A 273 17.48 19.86 6.30
CA ALA A 273 17.76 18.61 5.60
C ALA A 273 16.49 17.94 5.03
N LEU A 274 15.37 18.03 5.76
CA LEU A 274 14.09 17.46 5.31
C LEU A 274 13.45 18.30 4.20
N SER A 275 13.53 19.63 4.31
CA SER A 275 13.09 20.56 3.24
C SER A 275 13.86 20.31 1.94
N GLN A 276 15.17 20.05 2.02
CA GLN A 276 16.00 19.70 0.87
C GLN A 276 15.57 18.40 0.20
N LEU A 277 15.14 17.36 0.98
CA LEU A 277 14.57 16.12 0.40
C LEU A 277 13.31 16.42 -0.42
N VAL A 278 12.42 17.27 0.10
CA VAL A 278 11.21 17.68 -0.62
C VAL A 278 11.57 18.44 -1.90
N ALA A 279 12.46 19.44 -1.81
CA ALA A 279 12.86 20.27 -2.94
C ALA A 279 13.54 19.48 -4.06
N ALA A 280 14.34 18.47 -3.72
CA ALA A 280 15.03 17.61 -4.69
C ALA A 280 14.15 16.49 -5.29
N THR A 281 12.91 16.36 -4.81
CA THR A 281 12.01 15.31 -5.31
C THR A 281 11.34 15.72 -6.61
N HIS A 282 11.70 15.06 -7.72
CA HIS A 282 11.19 15.37 -9.05
C HIS A 282 9.68 15.10 -9.20
N ALA A 283 9.18 14.02 -8.61
CA ALA A 283 7.80 13.57 -8.77
C ALA A 283 7.16 13.27 -7.40
N PRO A 284 6.92 14.26 -6.55
CA PRO A 284 6.18 14.05 -5.32
C PRO A 284 4.73 13.67 -5.63
N PHE A 285 4.08 13.03 -4.67
CA PHE A 285 2.69 12.59 -4.80
C PHE A 285 1.93 12.78 -3.49
N LEU A 286 0.61 12.67 -3.57
CA LEU A 286 -0.27 12.91 -2.43
C LEU A 286 -1.21 11.74 -2.21
N GLN A 287 -1.50 11.47 -0.95
CA GLN A 287 -2.48 10.48 -0.53
C GLN A 287 -3.36 11.07 0.57
N ALA A 288 -4.66 11.13 0.37
CA ALA A 288 -5.63 11.35 1.43
C ALA A 288 -5.74 10.09 2.28
N ILE A 289 -5.59 10.23 3.59
CA ILE A 289 -5.63 9.09 4.50
C ILE A 289 -7.08 8.79 4.88
N SER A 290 -7.47 7.55 4.70
CA SER A 290 -8.82 7.08 5.00
C SER A 290 -8.81 5.71 5.65
N ASP A 291 -9.84 5.43 6.41
CA ASP A 291 -10.14 4.14 6.99
C ASP A 291 -11.26 3.47 6.19
N ALA A 292 -11.13 2.17 5.95
CA ALA A 292 -12.20 1.37 5.36
C ALA A 292 -12.20 -0.03 5.99
N LEU A 293 -13.38 -0.51 6.30
CA LEU A 293 -13.61 -1.89 6.74
C LEU A 293 -14.85 -2.43 6.06
N SER A 294 -14.70 -3.48 5.27
CA SER A 294 -15.85 -4.18 4.70
C SER A 294 -16.71 -4.83 5.80
N PRO A 295 -18.05 -4.81 5.69
CA PRO A 295 -18.94 -5.53 6.61
C PRO A 295 -18.64 -7.01 6.70
N SER A 296 -18.27 -7.64 5.59
CA SER A 296 -17.71 -8.99 5.50
C SER A 296 -16.53 -9.01 4.52
N PHE A 297 -15.63 -9.98 4.68
CA PHE A 297 -14.52 -10.23 3.74
C PHE A 297 -14.89 -11.25 2.67
N ALA A 298 -16.13 -11.73 2.67
CA ALA A 298 -16.68 -12.52 1.57
C ALA A 298 -18.18 -12.25 1.42
N LYS A 299 -18.69 -12.48 0.21
CA LYS A 299 -20.11 -12.55 -0.10
C LYS A 299 -20.26 -13.51 -1.26
N GLY A 300 -20.98 -14.62 -1.00
CA GLY A 300 -21.08 -15.71 -1.97
C GLY A 300 -19.70 -16.25 -2.36
N ARG A 301 -19.44 -16.33 -3.65
CA ARG A 301 -18.19 -16.82 -4.24
C ARG A 301 -17.12 -15.73 -4.41
N ILE A 302 -17.29 -14.57 -3.79
CA ILE A 302 -16.38 -13.43 -3.91
C ILE A 302 -15.73 -13.14 -2.56
N ALA A 303 -14.39 -13.23 -2.50
CA ALA A 303 -13.59 -12.88 -1.33
C ALA A 303 -12.93 -11.51 -1.54
N LEU A 304 -12.83 -10.67 -0.49
CA LEU A 304 -12.09 -9.43 -0.49
C LEU A 304 -10.81 -9.58 0.31
N VAL A 305 -9.69 -9.08 -0.22
CA VAL A 305 -8.38 -9.14 0.41
C VAL A 305 -7.65 -7.78 0.33
N GLY A 306 -6.59 -7.63 1.11
CA GLY A 306 -5.79 -6.41 1.11
C GLY A 306 -6.64 -5.17 1.45
N ASP A 307 -6.35 -4.05 0.81
CA ASP A 307 -7.06 -2.78 1.04
C ASP A 307 -8.51 -2.80 0.53
N ALA A 308 -8.89 -3.74 -0.34
CA ALA A 308 -10.28 -3.93 -0.73
C ALA A 308 -11.14 -4.43 0.43
N ALA A 309 -10.59 -5.28 1.29
CA ALA A 309 -11.28 -5.77 2.50
C ALA A 309 -11.20 -4.76 3.66
N CYS A 310 -10.00 -4.22 3.89
CA CYS A 310 -9.72 -3.33 5.01
C CYS A 310 -8.49 -2.48 4.72
N THR A 311 -8.69 -1.16 4.66
CA THR A 311 -7.61 -0.18 4.50
C THR A 311 -7.07 0.20 5.87
N LEU A 312 -5.77 0.01 6.07
CA LEU A 312 -5.06 0.40 7.29
C LEU A 312 -4.30 1.71 7.07
N ARG A 313 -4.25 2.55 8.08
CA ARG A 313 -3.46 3.79 8.02
C ARG A 313 -1.97 3.47 7.81
N PRO A 314 -1.28 4.16 6.88
CA PRO A 314 0.06 3.77 6.42
C PRO A 314 1.14 3.78 7.49
N HIS A 315 1.04 4.66 8.50
CA HIS A 315 2.01 4.74 9.60
C HIS A 315 2.00 3.51 10.54
N THR A 316 1.03 2.60 10.41
CA THR A 316 1.07 1.31 11.10
C THR A 316 2.13 0.36 10.53
N GLY A 317 2.58 0.58 9.28
CA GLY A 317 3.48 -0.29 8.55
C GLY A 317 2.94 -1.69 8.24
N SER A 318 1.63 -1.94 8.45
CA SER A 318 1.07 -3.30 8.47
C SER A 318 0.43 -3.73 7.15
N GLY A 319 0.31 -2.87 6.15
CA GLY A 319 -0.44 -3.17 4.91
C GLY A 319 0.09 -4.36 4.13
N THR A 320 1.40 -4.43 3.91
CA THR A 320 2.04 -5.54 3.16
C THR A 320 1.94 -6.86 3.91
N SER A 321 2.16 -6.85 5.23
CA SER A 321 2.06 -8.06 6.06
C SER A 321 0.62 -8.57 6.15
N LYS A 322 -0.36 -7.65 6.28
CA LYS A 322 -1.78 -8.02 6.21
C LYS A 322 -2.11 -8.70 4.88
N SER A 323 -1.57 -8.20 3.75
CA SER A 323 -1.79 -8.81 2.44
C SER A 323 -1.25 -10.23 2.35
N ALA A 324 -0.08 -10.50 2.93
CA ALA A 324 0.49 -11.84 3.02
C ALA A 324 -0.38 -12.76 3.90
N ASP A 325 -0.80 -12.28 5.07
CA ASP A 325 -1.66 -13.04 5.98
C ASP A 325 -3.04 -13.34 5.35
N ASP A 326 -3.62 -12.40 4.59
CA ASP A 326 -4.87 -12.62 3.85
C ASP A 326 -4.69 -13.77 2.83
N ALA A 327 -3.58 -13.75 2.09
CA ALA A 327 -3.28 -14.77 1.07
C ALA A 327 -3.09 -16.17 1.68
N VAL A 328 -2.25 -16.26 2.72
CA VAL A 328 -1.98 -17.56 3.39
C VAL A 328 -3.24 -18.13 4.01
N SER A 329 -3.96 -17.33 4.80
CA SER A 329 -5.17 -17.80 5.47
C SER A 329 -6.29 -18.19 4.49
N LEU A 330 -6.41 -17.50 3.35
CA LEU A 330 -7.37 -17.86 2.31
C LEU A 330 -7.00 -19.19 1.64
N ALA A 331 -5.73 -19.40 1.32
CA ALA A 331 -5.27 -20.66 0.74
C ALA A 331 -5.44 -21.84 1.72
N GLU A 332 -5.15 -21.65 3.01
CA GLU A 332 -5.40 -22.65 4.05
C GLU A 332 -6.89 -23.02 4.14
N ALA A 333 -7.77 -22.01 4.10
CA ALA A 333 -9.21 -22.24 4.11
C ALA A 333 -9.66 -23.03 2.86
N LEU A 334 -9.18 -22.67 1.68
CA LEU A 334 -9.53 -23.34 0.43
C LEU A 334 -8.96 -24.77 0.33
N ALA A 335 -7.84 -25.06 0.98
CA ALA A 335 -7.27 -26.42 1.05
C ALA A 335 -8.17 -27.41 1.80
N THR A 336 -9.10 -26.93 2.63
CA THR A 336 -10.05 -27.77 3.38
C THR A 336 -11.31 -28.13 2.58
N ILE A 337 -11.44 -27.63 1.35
CA ILE A 337 -12.60 -27.93 0.51
C ILE A 337 -12.54 -29.38 0.05
N SER A 338 -13.42 -30.19 0.59
CA SER A 338 -13.74 -31.56 0.11
C SER A 338 -15.10 -31.52 -0.59
N GLY A 339 -15.14 -31.10 -1.85
CA GLY A 339 -16.27 -31.30 -2.78
C GLY A 339 -17.59 -30.61 -2.46
N LYS A 340 -17.67 -29.71 -1.47
CA LYS A 340 -18.92 -29.04 -1.09
C LYS A 340 -18.72 -27.56 -0.85
N ASP A 341 -19.61 -26.80 -0.79
CA ASP A 341 -19.91 -25.41 -0.47
C ASP A 341 -18.70 -24.48 -0.22
N VAL A 342 -18.10 -24.02 -1.32
CA VAL A 342 -17.05 -22.99 -1.29
C VAL A 342 -17.54 -21.73 -0.56
N VAL A 343 -18.83 -21.40 -0.65
CA VAL A 343 -19.43 -20.23 0.00
C VAL A 343 -19.30 -20.34 1.52
N GLN A 344 -19.62 -21.50 2.12
CA GLN A 344 -19.45 -21.69 3.56
C GLN A 344 -17.99 -21.61 4.02
N VAL A 345 -17.05 -22.05 3.19
CA VAL A 345 -15.61 -21.93 3.49
C VAL A 345 -15.20 -20.45 3.48
N LEU A 346 -15.62 -19.71 2.47
CA LEU A 346 -15.33 -18.27 2.37
C LEU A 346 -15.99 -17.48 3.49
N ASP A 347 -17.22 -17.79 3.89
CA ASP A 347 -17.89 -17.12 5.00
C ASP A 347 -17.16 -17.33 6.34
N ARG A 348 -16.73 -18.58 6.62
CA ARG A 348 -15.94 -18.86 7.83
C ARG A 348 -14.59 -18.17 7.81
N TRP A 349 -13.89 -18.21 6.67
CA TRP A 349 -12.63 -17.48 6.50
C TRP A 349 -12.83 -15.98 6.71
N ALA A 350 -13.87 -15.39 6.10
CA ALA A 350 -14.19 -13.98 6.22
C ALA A 350 -14.41 -13.54 7.67
N ALA A 351 -15.18 -14.31 8.43
CA ALA A 351 -15.45 -14.04 9.84
C ALA A 351 -14.16 -14.08 10.68
N MET A 352 -13.36 -15.14 10.51
CA MET A 352 -12.06 -15.29 11.19
C MET A 352 -11.11 -14.15 10.82
N ARG A 353 -10.97 -13.86 9.52
CA ARG A 353 -10.00 -12.87 9.04
C ARG A 353 -10.37 -11.45 9.44
N ARG A 354 -11.66 -11.11 9.39
CA ARG A 354 -12.16 -9.82 9.87
C ARG A 354 -11.89 -9.63 11.36
N GLY A 355 -12.07 -10.66 12.18
CA GLY A 355 -11.71 -10.65 13.60
C GLY A 355 -10.21 -10.40 13.82
N ALA A 356 -9.34 -11.05 13.03
CA ALA A 356 -7.90 -10.91 13.14
C ALA A 356 -7.37 -9.51 12.76
N VAL A 357 -8.05 -8.76 11.88
CA VAL A 357 -7.63 -7.39 11.52
C VAL A 357 -8.20 -6.31 12.42
N ALA A 358 -9.21 -6.59 13.23
CA ALA A 358 -9.85 -5.61 14.11
C ALA A 358 -8.85 -4.88 15.05
N PRO A 359 -7.86 -5.54 15.68
CA PRO A 359 -6.85 -4.85 16.49
C PRO A 359 -5.98 -3.88 15.68
N LEU A 360 -5.68 -4.20 14.42
CA LEU A 360 -4.87 -3.34 13.53
C LEU A 360 -5.61 -2.05 13.17
N LEU A 361 -6.93 -2.13 12.98
CA LEU A 361 -7.79 -0.96 12.75
C LEU A 361 -7.79 0.00 13.93
N LEU A 362 -7.79 -0.51 15.15
CA LEU A 362 -7.73 0.33 16.36
C LEU A 362 -6.35 0.96 16.56
N LYS A 363 -5.29 0.29 16.10
CA LYS A 363 -3.91 0.79 16.22
C LYS A 363 -3.69 2.05 15.40
N GLY A 364 -4.24 2.12 14.18
CA GLY A 364 -4.05 3.24 13.26
C GLY A 364 -4.48 4.59 13.85
N PRO A 365 -5.75 4.78 14.25
CA PRO A 365 -6.23 6.01 14.88
C PRO A 365 -5.47 6.39 16.16
N ARG A 366 -5.20 5.42 17.05
CA ARG A 366 -4.45 5.67 18.30
C ARG A 366 -3.04 6.20 18.01
N LEU A 367 -2.36 5.61 17.03
CA LEU A 367 -1.03 6.06 16.64
C LEU A 367 -1.09 7.45 15.98
N ALA A 368 -2.08 7.72 15.13
CA ALA A 368 -2.29 9.05 14.54
C ALA A 368 -2.49 10.11 15.63
N GLN A 369 -3.37 9.84 16.59
CA GLN A 369 -3.60 10.74 17.73
C GLN A 369 -2.34 11.00 18.55
N SER A 370 -1.52 9.98 18.79
CA SER A 370 -0.24 10.16 19.49
C SER A 370 0.73 11.08 18.74
N PHE A 371 0.51 11.27 17.44
CA PHE A 371 1.26 12.21 16.59
C PHE A 371 0.53 13.56 16.38
N GLY A 372 -0.64 13.75 16.96
CA GLY A 372 -1.46 14.95 16.73
C GLY A 372 -2.17 14.96 15.36
N LEU A 373 -2.30 13.79 14.72
CA LEU A 373 -2.88 13.66 13.38
C LEU A 373 -4.35 13.21 13.41
N GLY A 374 -5.13 13.77 12.51
CA GLY A 374 -6.53 13.46 12.31
C GLY A 374 -7.48 14.37 13.07
N TYR A 375 -8.78 14.05 13.03
CA TYR A 375 -9.77 14.79 13.79
C TYR A 375 -9.54 14.62 15.29
N PRO A 376 -9.71 15.70 16.10
CA PRO A 376 -9.70 15.57 17.54
C PRO A 376 -10.76 14.54 17.97
N SER A 377 -10.43 13.72 18.96
CA SER A 377 -11.43 12.85 19.57
C SER A 377 -12.52 13.71 20.20
N THR A 378 -13.75 13.56 19.75
CA THR A 378 -14.92 14.11 20.42
C THR A 378 -15.19 13.37 21.71
#